data_1c7d5d9e35935e2a5203a932da591328
#
_entry.id   1c7d5d9e35935e2a5203a932da591328
#
_cell.length_a   1.000
_cell.length_b   1.000
_cell.length_c   1.000
_cell.angle_alpha   90.00
_cell.angle_beta   90.00
_cell.angle_gamma   90.00
#
_symmetry.space_group_name_H-M   'P 1'
#
loop_
_entity.id
_entity.type
_entity.pdbx_description
1 polymer ?
#
loop_
_entity_poly.entity_id
_entity_poly.type
_entity_poly.pdbx_seq_one_letter_code
_entity_poly.pdbx_strand_id
1 'polypeptide(L)'
;HRYAIRPDGSHISKEDPKEYIYTMPYSEVVKYDVGSRPSEVWPEKACIKTVKPLADDLIDFVENYVKENGLSPVRYNIEIKSKDAKGEGQNWPTYDRFVSECCKFLHSKHLGDRLVVQSFDVRALNYMHEKYPEFILSYLVDAKAGDFDAFMAKLKFTPKWLSPHFSITDEALVQKC
;
A
#
# COMPACT_ATOMS: atom_id res chain seq x y z
N HIS A 1 0.37 -2.40 14.92
CA HIS A 1 1.65 -2.81 14.31
C HIS A 1 2.64 -3.23 15.39
N ARG A 2 3.12 -4.48 15.41
CA ARG A 2 3.95 -5.07 16.50
C ARG A 2 5.23 -4.31 16.84
N TYR A 3 5.70 -3.44 15.97
CA TYR A 3 6.88 -2.61 16.21
C TYR A 3 6.56 -1.19 16.66
N ALA A 4 5.28 -0.84 16.81
CA ALA A 4 4.92 0.46 17.32
C ALA A 4 5.04 0.52 18.84
N ILE A 5 5.35 1.70 19.35
CA ILE A 5 5.35 2.05 20.76
C ILE A 5 4.14 2.96 20.98
N ARG A 6 3.32 2.66 21.98
CA ARG A 6 2.16 3.46 22.34
C ARG A 6 2.53 4.81 22.92
N PRO A 7 1.58 5.75 22.99
CA PRO A 7 1.82 7.06 23.60
C PRO A 7 2.33 7.05 25.04
N ASP A 8 1.97 6.00 25.79
CA ASP A 8 2.42 5.77 27.17
C ASP A 8 3.80 5.10 27.27
N GLY A 9 4.45 4.81 26.13
CA GLY A 9 5.73 4.15 26.05
C GLY A 9 5.67 2.61 26.07
N SER A 10 4.49 2.01 26.23
CA SER A 10 4.35 0.55 26.21
C SER A 10 4.52 -0.02 24.79
N HIS A 11 5.06 -1.23 24.71
CA HIS A 11 5.22 -1.96 23.45
C HIS A 11 3.94 -2.75 23.12
N ILE A 12 3.57 -2.74 21.84
CA ILE A 12 2.48 -3.61 21.36
C ILE A 12 2.99 -5.05 21.27
N SER A 13 2.26 -5.98 21.90
CA SER A 13 2.49 -7.43 21.83
C SER A 13 1.50 -8.12 20.88
N LYS A 14 1.70 -9.44 20.65
CA LYS A 14 0.78 -10.22 19.83
C LYS A 14 -0.52 -10.55 20.59
N GLU A 15 -0.44 -10.57 21.91
CA GLU A 15 -1.50 -10.91 22.84
C GLU A 15 -2.41 -9.72 23.14
N ASP A 16 -1.95 -8.50 22.84
CA ASP A 16 -2.72 -7.29 23.07
C ASP A 16 -3.96 -7.23 22.15
N PRO A 17 -5.02 -6.55 22.60
CA PRO A 17 -6.14 -6.19 21.74
C PRO A 17 -5.65 -5.46 20.50
N LYS A 18 -6.24 -5.81 19.35
CA LYS A 18 -5.86 -5.19 18.09
C LYS A 18 -6.34 -3.74 18.04
N GLU A 19 -5.42 -2.86 17.70
CA GLU A 19 -5.68 -1.45 17.46
C GLU A 19 -5.69 -1.20 15.94
N TYR A 20 -6.77 -0.60 15.45
CA TYR A 20 -6.97 -0.39 14.01
C TYR A 20 -6.91 1.10 13.69
N ILE A 21 -6.06 1.50 12.76
CA ILE A 21 -5.97 2.88 12.26
C ILE A 21 -7.34 3.38 11.76
N TYR A 22 -8.13 2.51 11.16
CA TYR A 22 -9.46 2.84 10.65
C TYR A 22 -10.43 3.36 11.72
N THR A 23 -10.27 2.92 12.97
CA THR A 23 -11.13 3.32 14.10
C THR A 23 -10.53 4.46 14.93
N MET A 24 -9.39 5.01 14.52
CA MET A 24 -8.67 6.06 15.23
C MET A 24 -8.66 7.36 14.43
N PRO A 25 -8.87 8.51 15.05
CA PRO A 25 -8.58 9.78 14.40
C PRO A 25 -7.06 9.92 14.18
N TYR A 26 -6.65 10.65 13.15
CA TYR A 26 -5.22 10.80 12.84
C TYR A 26 -4.43 11.44 14.00
N SER A 27 -5.05 12.34 14.75
CA SER A 27 -4.46 12.94 15.96
C SER A 27 -4.04 11.91 17.02
N GLU A 28 -4.65 10.72 17.05
CA GLU A 28 -4.23 9.62 17.90
C GLU A 28 -3.16 8.76 17.21
N VAL A 29 -3.29 8.51 15.91
CA VAL A 29 -2.32 7.71 15.14
C VAL A 29 -0.91 8.30 15.22
N VAL A 30 -0.76 9.62 15.16
CA VAL A 30 0.54 10.31 15.22
C VAL A 30 1.23 10.27 16.59
N LYS A 31 0.54 9.82 17.63
CA LYS A 31 1.14 9.64 18.95
C LYS A 31 1.95 8.35 19.06
N TYR A 32 1.77 7.40 18.13
CA TYR A 32 2.50 6.14 18.11
C TYR A 32 3.86 6.31 17.45
N ASP A 33 4.91 5.89 18.15
CA ASP A 33 6.24 5.80 17.55
C ASP A 33 6.37 4.49 16.77
N VAL A 34 6.67 4.58 15.48
CA VAL A 34 6.79 3.42 14.61
C VAL A 34 8.22 3.17 14.12
N GLY A 35 9.19 3.92 14.65
CA GLY A 35 10.57 3.87 14.17
C GLY A 35 11.63 3.51 15.22
N SER A 36 11.46 3.86 16.49
CA SER A 36 12.49 3.68 17.54
C SER A 36 12.72 2.22 17.94
N ARG A 37 11.73 1.32 17.77
CA ARG A 37 11.87 -0.06 18.21
C ARG A 37 12.80 -0.85 17.29
N PRO A 38 13.84 -1.52 17.81
CA PRO A 38 14.70 -2.41 17.04
C PRO A 38 13.91 -3.54 16.37
N SER A 39 14.40 -4.00 15.24
CA SER A 39 13.83 -5.13 14.51
C SER A 39 14.78 -6.32 14.55
N GLU A 40 14.34 -7.46 15.04
CA GLU A 40 15.10 -8.70 14.99
C GLU A 40 15.28 -9.22 13.55
N VAL A 41 14.33 -8.89 12.67
CA VAL A 41 14.36 -9.27 11.24
C VAL A 41 15.32 -8.38 10.44
N TRP A 42 15.46 -7.11 10.85
CA TRP A 42 16.27 -6.10 10.19
C TRP A 42 17.15 -5.40 11.22
N PRO A 43 18.22 -6.06 11.70
CA PRO A 43 19.06 -5.53 12.78
C PRO A 43 19.80 -4.25 12.39
N GLU A 44 20.07 -4.04 11.10
CA GLU A 44 20.75 -2.83 10.57
C GLU A 44 19.81 -1.61 10.50
N LYS A 45 18.52 -1.80 10.75
CA LYS A 45 17.55 -0.71 10.70
C LYS A 45 17.92 0.37 11.72
N ALA A 46 18.12 1.61 11.25
CA ALA A 46 18.26 2.76 12.13
C ALA A 46 17.01 2.94 13.00
N CYS A 47 17.20 3.04 14.32
CA CYS A 47 16.12 3.24 15.28
C CYS A 47 15.89 4.74 15.47
N ILE A 48 15.02 5.33 14.64
CA ILE A 48 14.72 6.76 14.64
C ILE A 48 13.26 6.94 15.02
N LYS A 49 12.99 7.78 16.03
CA LYS A 49 11.61 8.11 16.41
C LYS A 49 10.87 8.73 15.23
N THR A 50 9.76 8.13 14.86
CA THR A 50 8.95 8.61 13.75
C THR A 50 7.50 8.17 13.91
N VAL A 51 6.61 8.83 13.17
CA VAL A 51 5.18 8.56 13.15
C VAL A 51 4.75 8.09 11.76
N LYS A 52 3.53 7.59 11.62
CA LYS A 52 2.93 7.33 10.30
C LYS A 52 2.52 8.66 9.67
N PRO A 53 3.13 9.07 8.55
CA PRO A 53 2.71 10.30 7.87
C PRO A 53 1.35 10.12 7.20
N LEU A 54 0.67 11.22 6.91
CA LEU A 54 -0.38 11.24 5.90
C LEU A 54 0.25 11.04 4.51
N ALA A 55 -0.44 10.33 3.63
CA ALA A 55 0.00 10.19 2.25
C ALA A 55 0.04 11.55 1.52
N ASP A 56 -0.85 12.45 1.91
CA ASP A 56 -0.94 13.83 1.42
C ASP A 56 0.36 14.60 1.70
N ASP A 57 0.74 14.67 2.96
CA ASP A 57 1.96 15.36 3.40
C ASP A 57 3.21 14.76 2.77
N LEU A 58 3.25 13.41 2.64
CA LEU A 58 4.40 12.72 2.07
C LEU A 58 4.58 13.04 0.59
N ILE A 59 3.51 13.01 -0.20
CA ILE A 59 3.59 13.33 -1.63
C ILE A 59 3.98 14.78 -1.83
N ASP A 60 3.35 15.71 -1.10
CA ASP A 60 3.66 17.14 -1.20
C ASP A 60 5.11 17.44 -0.79
N PHE A 61 5.60 16.79 0.28
CA PHE A 61 7.01 16.90 0.67
C PHE A 61 7.95 16.45 -0.44
N VAL A 62 7.68 15.28 -1.05
CA VAL A 62 8.53 14.74 -2.12
C VAL A 62 8.50 15.64 -3.36
N GLU A 63 7.33 16.08 -3.80
CA GLU A 63 7.20 16.97 -4.98
C GLU A 63 7.91 18.31 -4.74
N ASN A 64 7.77 18.90 -3.55
CA ASN A 64 8.46 20.13 -3.19
C ASN A 64 9.98 19.94 -3.14
N TYR A 65 10.45 18.86 -2.50
CA TYR A 65 11.88 18.57 -2.43
C TYR A 65 12.50 18.39 -3.81
N VAL A 66 11.84 17.65 -4.70
CA VAL A 66 12.29 17.45 -6.08
C VAL A 66 12.40 18.78 -6.81
N LYS A 67 11.39 19.63 -6.69
CA LYS A 67 11.34 20.96 -7.33
C LYS A 67 12.43 21.90 -6.79
N GLU A 68 12.57 22.01 -5.48
CA GLU A 68 13.52 22.90 -4.81
C GLU A 68 14.99 22.53 -5.12
N ASN A 69 15.25 21.22 -5.32
CA ASN A 69 16.61 20.74 -5.61
C ASN A 69 16.86 20.50 -7.11
N GLY A 70 15.94 20.90 -8.01
CA GLY A 70 16.11 20.76 -9.45
C GLY A 70 16.25 19.30 -9.92
N LEU A 71 15.67 18.35 -9.19
CA LEU A 71 15.75 16.92 -9.50
C LEU A 71 14.70 16.52 -10.56
N SER A 72 14.96 15.39 -11.22
CA SER A 72 13.97 14.80 -12.12
C SER A 72 12.73 14.36 -11.35
N PRO A 73 11.52 14.53 -11.91
CA PRO A 73 10.28 14.09 -11.29
C PRO A 73 10.31 12.60 -10.93
N VAL A 74 9.93 12.27 -9.70
CA VAL A 74 9.86 10.88 -9.24
C VAL A 74 8.59 10.19 -9.73
N ARG A 75 8.63 8.86 -9.78
CA ARG A 75 7.47 8.01 -10.01
C ARG A 75 6.99 7.41 -8.70
N TYR A 76 5.69 7.26 -8.59
CA TYR A 76 5.04 6.68 -7.40
C TYR A 76 4.47 5.31 -7.72
N ASN A 77 4.76 4.35 -6.85
CA ASN A 77 4.15 3.03 -6.86
C ASN A 77 3.43 2.84 -5.53
N ILE A 78 2.11 2.99 -5.53
CA ILE A 78 1.28 3.05 -4.32
C ILE A 78 0.46 1.77 -4.21
N GLU A 79 0.61 1.05 -3.09
CA GLU A 79 -0.16 -0.15 -2.81
C GLU A 79 -1.45 0.20 -2.06
N ILE A 80 -2.59 -0.20 -2.62
CA ILE A 80 -3.86 -0.29 -1.91
C ILE A 80 -3.93 -1.66 -1.23
N LYS A 81 -3.76 -1.65 0.09
CA LYS A 81 -3.74 -2.87 0.91
C LYS A 81 -5.11 -3.09 1.55
N SER A 82 -6.08 -3.48 0.76
CA SER A 82 -7.34 -3.98 1.27
C SER A 82 -7.17 -5.39 1.86
N LYS A 83 -8.08 -5.75 2.74
CA LYS A 83 -8.08 -7.06 3.40
C LYS A 83 -9.30 -7.87 2.97
N ASP A 84 -9.33 -9.14 3.42
CA ASP A 84 -10.47 -10.03 3.22
C ASP A 84 -11.77 -9.43 3.78
N ALA A 85 -12.90 -9.99 3.36
CA ALA A 85 -14.21 -9.51 3.75
C ALA A 85 -14.50 -9.62 5.26
N LYS A 86 -13.74 -10.46 5.99
CA LYS A 86 -13.92 -10.65 7.44
C LYS A 86 -13.42 -9.42 8.20
N GLY A 87 -14.34 -8.63 8.72
CA GLY A 87 -14.06 -7.39 9.45
C GLY A 87 -14.15 -6.12 8.59
N GLU A 88 -14.51 -6.23 7.31
CA GLU A 88 -14.88 -5.07 6.50
C GLU A 88 -16.03 -4.29 7.17
N GLY A 89 -15.92 -2.97 7.16
CA GLY A 89 -16.90 -2.06 7.76
C GLY A 89 -16.75 -1.88 9.29
N GLN A 90 -15.98 -2.74 9.96
CA GLN A 90 -15.72 -2.68 11.41
C GLN A 90 -14.27 -2.31 11.72
N ASN A 91 -13.34 -3.12 11.27
CA ASN A 91 -11.91 -3.01 11.59
C ASN A 91 -11.12 -2.31 10.48
N TRP A 92 -11.64 -2.32 9.28
CA TRP A 92 -11.17 -1.65 8.09
C TRP A 92 -12.34 -1.36 7.16
N PRO A 93 -12.22 -0.40 6.23
CA PRO A 93 -13.29 -0.09 5.29
C PRO A 93 -13.57 -1.27 4.36
N THR A 94 -14.75 -1.30 3.76
CA THR A 94 -15.03 -2.17 2.61
C THR A 94 -14.06 -1.84 1.48
N TYR A 95 -13.70 -2.81 0.64
CA TYR A 95 -12.70 -2.60 -0.41
C TYR A 95 -13.11 -1.49 -1.39
N ASP A 96 -14.38 -1.41 -1.77
CA ASP A 96 -14.92 -0.42 -2.70
C ASP A 96 -14.86 1.01 -2.12
N ARG A 97 -15.24 1.17 -0.84
CA ARG A 97 -15.09 2.45 -0.13
C ARG A 97 -13.63 2.85 -0.01
N PHE A 98 -12.76 1.92 0.38
CA PHE A 98 -11.34 2.20 0.54
C PHE A 98 -10.71 2.61 -0.78
N VAL A 99 -10.97 1.86 -1.85
CA VAL A 99 -10.51 2.19 -3.20
C VAL A 99 -11.02 3.55 -3.63
N SER A 100 -12.33 3.83 -3.45
CA SER A 100 -12.92 5.10 -3.85
C SER A 100 -12.26 6.30 -3.15
N GLU A 101 -12.03 6.22 -1.84
CA GLU A 101 -11.35 7.29 -1.11
C GLU A 101 -9.88 7.45 -1.54
N CYS A 102 -9.16 6.35 -1.74
CA CYS A 102 -7.80 6.38 -2.26
C CYS A 102 -7.74 6.99 -3.68
N CYS A 103 -8.64 6.61 -4.58
CA CYS A 103 -8.66 7.13 -5.94
C CYS A 103 -8.97 8.61 -5.98
N LYS A 104 -9.95 9.10 -5.22
CA LYS A 104 -10.25 10.54 -5.09
C LYS A 104 -9.02 11.33 -4.62
N PHE A 105 -8.36 10.82 -3.59
CA PHE A 105 -7.13 11.41 -3.08
C PHE A 105 -6.02 11.43 -4.12
N LEU A 106 -5.73 10.29 -4.74
CA LEU A 106 -4.66 10.17 -5.74
C LEU A 106 -4.93 11.02 -6.99
N HIS A 107 -6.18 11.14 -7.39
CA HIS A 107 -6.59 12.01 -8.49
C HIS A 107 -6.29 13.49 -8.20
N SER A 108 -6.52 13.94 -6.96
CA SER A 108 -6.24 15.32 -6.55
C SER A 108 -4.74 15.68 -6.57
N LYS A 109 -3.85 14.68 -6.59
CA LYS A 109 -2.39 14.90 -6.66
C LYS A 109 -1.85 15.14 -8.08
N HIS A 110 -2.66 14.95 -9.12
CA HIS A 110 -2.31 15.22 -10.51
C HIS A 110 -0.98 14.62 -10.99
N LEU A 111 -0.66 13.40 -10.52
CA LEU A 111 0.60 12.72 -10.82
C LEU A 111 0.67 12.12 -12.23
N GLY A 112 -0.48 11.95 -12.90
CA GLY A 112 -0.58 11.42 -14.26
C GLY A 112 0.07 10.04 -14.41
N ASP A 113 0.88 9.89 -15.47
CA ASP A 113 1.58 8.64 -15.80
C ASP A 113 2.76 8.31 -14.87
N ARG A 114 3.08 9.20 -13.93
CA ARG A 114 4.06 8.94 -12.87
C ARG A 114 3.50 8.08 -11.73
N LEU A 115 2.20 7.83 -11.72
CA LEU A 115 1.52 7.03 -10.69
C LEU A 115 1.15 5.65 -11.20
N VAL A 116 1.60 4.62 -10.49
CA VAL A 116 1.14 3.24 -10.61
C VAL A 116 0.45 2.86 -9.31
N VAL A 117 -0.74 2.31 -9.39
CA VAL A 117 -1.45 1.77 -8.22
C VAL A 117 -1.41 0.26 -8.27
N GLN A 118 -0.96 -0.37 -7.19
CA GLN A 118 -0.83 -1.82 -7.11
C GLN A 118 -1.66 -2.41 -5.96
N SER A 119 -2.08 -3.65 -6.12
CA SER A 119 -2.76 -4.40 -5.06
C SER A 119 -2.63 -5.91 -5.26
N PHE A 120 -2.65 -6.66 -4.14
CA PHE A 120 -2.91 -8.10 -4.12
C PHE A 120 -4.40 -8.43 -4.21
N ASP A 121 -5.28 -7.50 -3.83
CA ASP A 121 -6.72 -7.73 -3.81
C ASP A 121 -7.32 -7.51 -5.20
N VAL A 122 -7.65 -8.63 -5.84
CA VAL A 122 -8.29 -8.66 -7.16
C VAL A 122 -9.63 -7.89 -7.18
N ARG A 123 -10.37 -7.85 -6.07
CA ARG A 123 -11.62 -7.10 -5.97
C ARG A 123 -11.35 -5.60 -6.12
N ALA A 124 -10.30 -5.12 -5.44
CA ALA A 124 -9.87 -3.73 -5.52
C ALA A 124 -9.42 -3.36 -6.95
N LEU A 125 -8.61 -4.22 -7.58
CA LEU A 125 -8.14 -3.98 -8.95
C LEU A 125 -9.28 -3.99 -9.98
N ASN A 126 -10.18 -4.96 -9.90
CA ASN A 126 -11.34 -5.02 -10.78
C ASN A 126 -12.26 -3.81 -10.60
N TYR A 127 -12.48 -3.37 -9.36
CA TYR A 127 -13.27 -2.18 -9.06
C TYR A 127 -12.60 -0.91 -9.58
N MET A 128 -11.26 -0.78 -9.39
CA MET A 128 -10.52 0.36 -9.95
C MET A 128 -10.59 0.40 -11.47
N HIS A 129 -10.36 -0.74 -12.13
CA HIS A 129 -10.44 -0.81 -13.59
C HIS A 129 -11.81 -0.35 -14.12
N GLU A 130 -12.89 -0.75 -13.43
CA GLU A 130 -14.26 -0.40 -13.84
C GLU A 130 -14.61 1.07 -13.58
N LYS A 131 -14.21 1.61 -12.41
CA LYS A 131 -14.67 2.94 -11.95
C LYS A 131 -13.67 4.07 -12.15
N TYR A 132 -12.40 3.75 -12.30
CA TYR A 132 -11.27 4.69 -12.38
C TYR A 132 -10.26 4.25 -13.46
N PRO A 133 -10.70 4.13 -14.72
CA PRO A 133 -9.90 3.55 -15.82
C PRO A 133 -8.65 4.37 -16.17
N GLU A 134 -8.53 5.60 -15.67
CA GLU A 134 -7.38 6.47 -15.88
C GLU A 134 -6.14 6.03 -15.11
N PHE A 135 -6.27 5.21 -14.06
CA PHE A 135 -5.12 4.75 -13.28
C PHE A 135 -4.36 3.61 -13.96
N ILE A 136 -3.04 3.71 -13.90
CA ILE A 136 -2.16 2.59 -14.29
C ILE A 136 -2.16 1.57 -13.17
N LEU A 137 -2.64 0.37 -13.46
CA LEU A 137 -2.78 -0.70 -12.47
C LEU A 137 -1.68 -1.74 -12.60
N SER A 138 -1.18 -2.18 -11.43
CA SER A 138 -0.25 -3.30 -11.28
C SER A 138 -0.86 -4.38 -10.39
N TYR A 139 -0.80 -5.62 -10.87
CA TYR A 139 -1.24 -6.77 -10.08
C TYR A 139 -0.07 -7.35 -9.30
N LEU A 140 -0.16 -7.32 -7.98
CA LEU A 140 0.79 -7.98 -7.07
C LEU A 140 0.42 -9.45 -6.93
N VAL A 141 1.38 -10.34 -7.19
CA VAL A 141 1.18 -11.79 -7.17
C VAL A 141 2.08 -12.44 -6.13
N ASP A 142 1.45 -13.14 -5.18
CA ASP A 142 2.16 -13.86 -4.12
C ASP A 142 2.87 -15.12 -4.67
N ALA A 143 3.94 -15.57 -3.99
CA ALA A 143 4.68 -16.78 -4.32
C ALA A 143 3.83 -18.06 -4.41
N LYS A 144 2.65 -18.07 -3.79
CA LYS A 144 1.71 -19.20 -3.75
C LYS A 144 0.52 -19.03 -4.68
N ALA A 145 0.57 -18.09 -5.62
CA ALA A 145 -0.57 -17.75 -6.46
C ALA A 145 -0.97 -18.82 -7.48
N GLY A 146 -0.14 -19.80 -7.73
CA GLY A 146 -0.31 -20.80 -8.79
C GLY A 146 0.34 -20.39 -10.11
N ASP A 147 -0.12 -20.98 -11.22
CA ASP A 147 0.37 -20.64 -12.54
C ASP A 147 -0.17 -19.31 -13.08
N PHE A 148 0.43 -18.83 -14.18
CA PHE A 148 0.08 -17.54 -14.80
C PHE A 148 -1.41 -17.44 -15.16
N ASP A 149 -1.94 -18.46 -15.82
CA ASP A 149 -3.32 -18.40 -16.31
C ASP A 149 -4.32 -18.43 -15.15
N ALA A 150 -4.02 -19.17 -14.08
CA ALA A 150 -4.85 -19.26 -12.89
C ALA A 150 -4.95 -17.95 -12.11
N PHE A 151 -3.86 -17.18 -11.98
CA PHE A 151 -3.94 -15.90 -11.30
C PHE A 151 -4.45 -14.77 -12.20
N MET A 152 -4.16 -14.79 -13.50
CA MET A 152 -4.68 -13.81 -14.44
C MET A 152 -6.21 -13.94 -14.65
N ALA A 153 -6.74 -15.17 -14.64
CA ALA A 153 -8.18 -15.43 -14.78
C ALA A 153 -9.04 -14.80 -13.65
N LYS A 154 -8.43 -14.38 -12.55
CA LYS A 154 -9.13 -13.66 -11.46
C LYS A 154 -9.44 -12.21 -11.80
N LEU A 155 -8.67 -11.62 -12.73
CA LEU A 155 -8.89 -10.26 -13.20
C LEU A 155 -9.91 -10.22 -14.33
N LYS A 156 -10.67 -9.13 -14.39
CA LYS A 156 -11.62 -8.84 -15.48
C LYS A 156 -10.99 -8.04 -16.61
N PHE A 157 -9.69 -7.81 -16.55
CA PHE A 157 -8.91 -7.00 -17.49
C PHE A 157 -7.45 -7.46 -17.49
N THR A 158 -6.68 -7.00 -18.47
CA THR A 158 -5.21 -7.19 -18.49
C THR A 158 -4.56 -5.98 -17.84
N PRO A 159 -3.87 -6.12 -16.69
CA PRO A 159 -3.20 -5.01 -16.04
C PRO A 159 -2.00 -4.54 -16.89
N LYS A 160 -1.69 -3.24 -16.82
CA LYS A 160 -0.51 -2.69 -17.53
C LYS A 160 0.80 -3.19 -16.94
N TRP A 161 0.80 -3.56 -15.65
CA TRP A 161 1.95 -4.07 -14.94
C TRP A 161 1.60 -5.33 -14.17
N LEU A 162 2.52 -6.29 -14.18
CA LEU A 162 2.49 -7.46 -13.31
C LEU A 162 3.68 -7.37 -12.36
N SER A 163 3.43 -7.53 -11.05
CA SER A 163 4.45 -7.47 -9.99
C SER A 163 4.45 -8.77 -9.19
N PRO A 164 5.02 -9.84 -9.74
CA PRO A 164 5.07 -11.14 -9.08
C PRO A 164 6.15 -11.16 -8.00
N HIS A 165 5.97 -12.04 -7.01
CA HIS A 165 7.03 -12.34 -6.05
C HIS A 165 8.25 -12.90 -6.79
N PHE A 166 9.45 -12.48 -6.41
CA PHE A 166 10.69 -12.83 -7.11
C PHE A 166 10.91 -14.32 -7.28
N SER A 167 10.45 -15.18 -6.35
CA SER A 167 10.62 -16.64 -6.39
C SER A 167 9.81 -17.35 -7.46
N ILE A 168 8.82 -16.67 -8.07
CA ILE A 168 8.01 -17.19 -9.17
C ILE A 168 8.29 -16.46 -10.49
N THR A 169 9.25 -15.53 -10.47
CA THR A 169 9.64 -14.76 -11.66
C THR A 169 10.75 -15.50 -12.39
N ASP A 170 10.38 -16.21 -13.42
CA ASP A 170 11.30 -16.92 -14.32
C ASP A 170 11.14 -16.42 -15.77
N GLU A 171 11.97 -16.95 -16.66
CA GLU A 171 11.92 -16.60 -18.08
C GLU A 171 10.57 -16.96 -18.72
N ALA A 172 9.98 -18.08 -18.33
CA ALA A 172 8.69 -18.53 -18.87
C ALA A 172 7.54 -17.58 -18.48
N LEU A 173 7.56 -17.03 -17.25
CA LEU A 173 6.61 -16.02 -16.82
C LEU A 173 6.82 -14.72 -17.60
N VAL A 174 8.06 -14.25 -17.74
CA VAL A 174 8.38 -13.02 -18.47
C VAL A 174 7.95 -13.09 -19.93
N GLN A 175 8.09 -14.25 -20.59
CA GLN A 175 7.66 -14.44 -21.97
C GLN A 175 6.13 -14.41 -22.15
N LYS A 176 5.35 -14.61 -21.09
CA LYS A 176 3.88 -14.53 -21.10
C LYS A 176 3.35 -13.12 -20.87
N CYS A 177 4.19 -12.19 -20.38
CA CYS A 177 3.84 -10.79 -20.13
C CYS A 177 4.11 -9.91 -21.33
#